data_d2c147cf2a4a5f00acb153c3f9e04e0d
#
_entry.id   d2c147cf2a4a5f00acb153c3f9e04e0d
#
_cell.length_a   1.000
_cell.length_b   1.000
_cell.length_c   1.000
_cell.angle_alpha   90.00
_cell.angle_beta   90.00
_cell.angle_gamma   90.00
#
_symmetry.space_group_name_H-M   'P 1'
#
loop_
_entity.id
_entity.type
_entity.pdbx_description
1 polymer ?
#
loop_
_entity_poly.entity_id
_entity_poly.type
_entity_poly.pdbx_seq_one_letter_code
_entity_poly.pdbx_strand_id
1 'polypeptide(L)' 'MRKIKLIWDFRGPSALKIAEHHEIHLKEFIAAQNLKIHFTGFEALTDLHAVAFMIVDENDVTTLRESLKPHRGLVYEA' A
#
# COMPACT_ATOMS: atom_id res chain seq x y z
N MET A 1 -5.40 1.23 -18.87
CA MET A 1 -4.07 1.09 -18.27
C MET A 1 -4.12 0.12 -17.10
N ARG A 2 -3.08 -0.71 -16.97
CA ARG A 2 -3.04 -1.69 -15.89
C ARG A 2 -2.83 -1.01 -14.54
N LYS A 3 -3.54 -1.51 -13.54
CA LYS A 3 -3.38 -1.04 -12.16
C LYS A 3 -2.60 -2.06 -11.37
N ILE A 4 -1.79 -1.58 -10.45
CA ILE A 4 -0.93 -2.41 -9.61
C ILE A 4 -1.27 -2.12 -8.15
N LYS A 5 -1.39 -3.19 -7.37
CA LYS A 5 -1.58 -3.11 -5.94
C LYS A 5 -0.22 -3.27 -5.28
N LEU A 6 0.30 -2.19 -4.72
CA LEU A 6 1.53 -2.22 -3.94
C LEU A 6 1.18 -2.59 -2.51
N ILE A 7 1.91 -3.54 -1.93
CA ILE A 7 1.54 -4.16 -0.65
C ILE A 7 2.70 -4.10 0.33
N TRP A 8 2.38 -3.70 1.56
CA TRP A 8 3.29 -3.75 2.71
C TRP A 8 2.75 -4.78 3.67
N ASP A 9 3.54 -5.80 4.01
CA ASP A 9 3.16 -6.88 4.90
C ASP A 9 3.65 -6.62 6.32
N PHE A 10 2.78 -6.86 7.29
CA PHE A 10 3.12 -6.72 8.71
C PHE A 10 2.71 -8.00 9.42
N ARG A 11 3.54 -8.47 10.34
CA ARG A 11 3.31 -9.73 11.04
C ARG A 11 3.45 -9.52 12.53
N GLY A 12 2.72 -10.33 13.31
CA GLY A 12 2.73 -10.29 14.75
C GLY A 12 1.38 -9.86 15.32
N PRO A 13 1.24 -9.85 16.67
CA PRO A 13 -0.04 -9.54 17.32
C PRO A 13 -0.57 -8.14 17.05
N SER A 14 0.31 -7.21 16.72
CA SER A 14 -0.07 -5.80 16.43
C SER A 14 -0.13 -5.49 14.94
N ALA A 15 -0.09 -6.52 14.08
CA ALA A 15 0.00 -6.31 12.63
C ALA A 15 -1.09 -5.39 12.10
N LEU A 16 -2.34 -5.59 12.52
CA LEU A 16 -3.45 -4.79 12.00
C LEU A 16 -3.32 -3.31 12.37
N LYS A 17 -2.92 -3.02 13.61
CA LYS A 17 -2.71 -1.63 14.04
C LYS A 17 -1.55 -0.98 13.29
N ILE A 18 -0.49 -1.74 13.04
CA ILE A 18 0.66 -1.24 12.30
C ILE A 18 0.26 -0.97 10.85
N ALA A 19 -0.51 -1.86 10.23
CA ALA A 19 -0.99 -1.68 8.87
C ALA A 19 -1.89 -0.44 8.75
N GLU A 20 -2.79 -0.24 9.69
CA GLU A 20 -3.65 0.94 9.74
C GLU A 20 -2.82 2.22 9.82
N HIS A 21 -1.83 2.23 10.70
CA HIS A 21 -0.94 3.37 10.88
C HIS A 21 -0.14 3.64 9.61
N HIS A 22 0.31 2.58 8.95
CA HIS A 22 1.06 2.70 7.70
C HIS A 22 0.18 3.32 6.60
N GLU A 23 -1.09 2.94 6.52
CA GLU A 23 -2.00 3.56 5.55
C GLU A 23 -2.14 5.06 5.78
N ILE A 24 -2.20 5.49 7.03
CA ILE A 24 -2.25 6.92 7.34
C ILE A 24 -1.02 7.62 6.77
N HIS A 25 0.17 7.05 6.94
CA HIS A 25 1.38 7.62 6.37
C HIS A 25 1.37 7.61 4.85
N LEU A 26 0.81 6.57 4.23
CA LEU A 26 0.66 6.55 2.77
C LEU A 26 -0.22 7.69 2.29
N LYS A 27 -1.33 7.95 2.97
CA LYS A 27 -2.22 9.07 2.62
C LYS A 27 -1.52 10.41 2.77
N GLU A 28 -0.71 10.58 3.80
CA GLU A 28 0.06 11.80 4.00
C GLU A 28 1.07 12.01 2.89
N PHE A 29 1.75 10.94 2.47
CA PHE A 29 2.70 10.99 1.38
C PHE A 29 2.02 11.38 0.06
N ILE A 30 0.87 10.75 -0.23
CA ILE A 30 0.09 11.05 -1.43
C ILE A 30 -0.30 12.53 -1.46
N ALA A 31 -0.77 13.07 -0.35
CA ALA A 31 -1.15 14.47 -0.25
C ALA A 31 0.05 15.40 -0.41
N ALA A 32 1.16 15.08 0.25
CA ALA A 32 2.36 15.90 0.21
C ALA A 32 2.98 15.96 -1.19
N GLN A 33 2.92 14.86 -1.94
CA GLN A 33 3.50 14.76 -3.28
C GLN A 33 2.48 15.07 -4.38
N ASN A 34 1.24 15.34 -4.00
CA ASN A 34 0.15 15.63 -4.94
C ASN A 34 -0.01 14.53 -6.00
N LEU A 35 0.00 13.27 -5.54
CA LEU A 35 -0.07 12.11 -6.42
C LEU A 35 -1.52 11.75 -6.76
N LYS A 36 -1.72 11.18 -7.94
CA LYS A 36 -3.00 10.61 -8.35
C LYS A 36 -3.00 9.12 -8.07
N ILE A 37 -3.63 8.73 -6.96
CA ILE A 37 -3.71 7.35 -6.53
C ILE A 37 -5.18 6.92 -6.57
N HIS A 38 -5.46 5.69 -6.99
CA HIS A 38 -6.84 5.21 -7.06
C HIS A 38 -7.44 5.07 -5.67
N PHE A 39 -6.79 4.33 -4.79
CA PHE A 39 -7.17 4.29 -3.38
C PHE A 39 -6.12 3.55 -2.57
N THR A 40 -6.22 3.67 -1.25
CA THR A 40 -5.37 2.96 -0.29
C THR A 40 -6.27 2.20 0.68
N GLY A 41 -5.68 1.28 1.43
CA GLY A 41 -6.42 0.55 2.45
C GLY A 41 -5.50 -0.27 3.32
N PHE A 42 -6.11 -1.00 4.23
CA PHE A 42 -5.42 -1.98 5.06
C PHE A 42 -6.42 -3.09 5.40
N GLU A 43 -5.89 -4.29 5.67
CA GLU A 43 -6.76 -5.40 6.06
C GLU A 43 -5.98 -6.46 6.82
N ALA A 44 -6.66 -7.17 7.70
CA ALA A 44 -6.11 -8.34 8.37
C ALA A 44 -6.34 -9.55 7.46
N LEU A 45 -5.26 -10.31 7.21
CA LEU A 45 -5.36 -11.58 6.48
C LEU A 45 -5.50 -12.73 7.46
N THR A 46 -4.82 -12.64 8.60
CA THR A 46 -4.95 -13.58 9.74
C THR A 46 -4.79 -12.76 11.02
N ASP A 47 -4.89 -13.42 12.17
CA ASP A 47 -4.69 -12.78 13.47
C ASP A 47 -3.27 -12.22 13.63
N LEU A 48 -2.32 -12.76 12.88
CA LEU A 48 -0.90 -12.38 13.00
C LEU A 48 -0.33 -11.82 11.71
N HIS A 49 -1.16 -11.50 10.71
CA HIS A 49 -0.68 -10.97 9.43
C HIS A 49 -1.70 -9.97 8.89
N ALA A 50 -1.25 -8.75 8.67
CA ALA A 50 -2.05 -7.70 8.05
C ALA A 50 -1.25 -7.02 6.96
N VAL A 51 -1.94 -6.32 6.08
CA VAL A 51 -1.31 -5.59 4.99
C VAL A 51 -1.86 -4.18 4.91
N ALA A 52 -1.03 -3.25 4.48
CA ALA A 52 -1.46 -1.96 3.95
C ALA A 52 -1.22 -2.01 2.45
N PHE A 53 -2.00 -1.28 1.68
CA PHE A 53 -1.86 -1.33 0.23
C PHE A 53 -2.22 -0.01 -0.42
N MET A 54 -1.75 0.15 -1.66
CA MET A 54 -1.98 1.33 -2.48
C MET A 54 -2.20 0.87 -3.92
N ILE A 55 -3.31 1.28 -4.53
CA ILE A 55 -3.61 0.96 -5.92
C ILE A 55 -3.15 2.11 -6.80
N VAL A 56 -2.24 1.82 -7.71
CA VAL A 56 -1.59 2.83 -8.57
C VAL A 56 -1.61 2.40 -10.02
N ASP A 57 -1.38 3.35 -10.91
CA ASP A 57 -1.17 3.03 -12.32
C ASP A 57 0.21 2.41 -12.51
N GLU A 58 0.31 1.48 -13.45
CA GLU A 58 1.56 0.78 -13.75
C GLU A 58 2.73 1.73 -13.99
N ASN A 59 2.47 2.87 -14.63
CA ASN A 59 3.51 3.85 -14.96
C ASN A 59 4.17 4.45 -13.72
N ASP A 60 3.49 4.45 -12.57
CA ASP A 60 4.00 5.09 -11.36
C ASP A 60 4.73 4.12 -10.44
N VAL A 61 4.72 2.82 -10.77
CA VAL A 61 5.24 1.77 -9.88
C VAL A 61 6.72 1.97 -9.56
N THR A 62 7.56 2.22 -10.56
CA THR A 62 9.01 2.32 -10.35
C THR A 62 9.35 3.44 -9.37
N THR A 63 8.77 4.62 -9.58
CA THR A 63 9.02 5.77 -8.70
C THR A 63 8.53 5.50 -7.27
N LEU A 64 7.33 4.94 -7.15
CA LEU A 64 6.75 4.68 -5.83
C LEU A 64 7.47 3.55 -5.10
N ARG A 65 7.95 2.54 -5.82
CA ARG A 65 8.75 1.48 -5.20
C ARG A 65 10.04 2.02 -4.61
N GLU A 66 10.68 2.95 -5.30
CA GLU A 66 11.91 3.56 -4.79
C GLU A 66 11.66 4.42 -3.57
N SER A 67 10.53 5.14 -3.55
CA SER A 67 10.21 6.07 -2.45
C SER A 67 9.63 5.37 -1.24
N LEU A 68 8.77 4.38 -1.43
CA LEU A 68 7.97 3.78 -0.36
C LEU A 68 8.31 2.32 -0.07
N LYS A 69 9.08 1.68 -0.93
CA LYS A 69 9.63 0.33 -0.74
C LYS A 69 8.59 -0.71 -0.31
N PRO A 70 7.54 -0.93 -1.12
CA PRO A 70 6.58 -2.00 -0.82
C PRO A 70 7.26 -3.36 -0.86
N HIS A 71 6.72 -4.31 -0.10
CA HIS A 71 7.27 -5.66 -0.04
C HIS A 71 6.95 -6.45 -1.31
N ARG A 72 5.81 -6.16 -1.94
CA ARG A 72 5.40 -6.85 -3.17
C ARG A 72 4.40 -6.02 -3.96
N GLY A 73 4.19 -6.40 -5.20
CA GLY A 73 3.19 -5.77 -6.06
C GLY A 73 2.45 -6.82 -6.86
N LEU A 74 1.14 -6.62 -7.03
CA LEU A 74 0.29 -7.53 -7.78
C LEU A 74 -0.54 -6.75 -8.79
N VAL A 75 -0.87 -7.38 -9.91
CA VAL A 75 -1.82 -6.78 -10.85
C VAL A 75 -3.17 -6.71 -10.13
N TYR A 76 -3.78 -5.53 -10.18
CA TYR A 76 -5.08 -5.30 -9.54
C TYR A 76 -6.16 -5.27 -10.61
N GLU A 77 -7.15 -6.14 -10.45
CA GLU A 77 -8.33 -6.17 -11.30
C GLU A 77 -9.55 -5.93 -10.43
N ALA A 78 -10.23 -4.84 -10.72
CA ALA A 78 -11.43 -4.48 -9.95
C ALA A 78 -12.64 -5.28 -10.42
#